data_6f321c63de88303b25faf7c6ef4871b2
#
_entry.id   6f321c63de88303b25faf7c6ef4871b2
#
_cell.length_a   1.000
_cell.length_b   1.000
_cell.length_c   1.000
_cell.angle_alpha   90.00
_cell.angle_beta   90.00
_cell.angle_gamma   90.00
#
_symmetry.space_group_name_H-M   'P 1'
#
loop_
_entity.id
_entity.type
_entity.pdbx_description
1 polymer ?
#
loop_
_entity_poly.entity_id
_entity_poly.type
_entity_poly.pdbx_seq_one_letter_code
_entity_poly.pdbx_strand_id
1 'polypeptide(L)'
;MKKERFVLAFFTGCLMSAVSLQAQTSKDSTKVARSYAINEVVVTGTRSETDVRHLPMTVSVVGRPQLEASQQTSVLPVLNSQVPGFFSTSRGVMGYGVATGASGQMSLRGIGGPAQAGLPTTGLLVLIDGHPQYMGLMGHPIADAYQTMMAERVEVLRGPASVLYGSNAMGGVINIVTRKMQEDGIRTNINIGAGSYGSVQTEATNRIRKGHFSSTVTASYNRTDGHRADMAFEQYGGYAKLGYDFTDNWKVWGDVNVTRFNATNPGSVMKPYIDNDQRITRGMTSFALENHYEKTSGALSFFYNWGGHWINDGYQPGGEPLQYRF
;
A
#
# COMPACT_ATOMS: atom_id res chain seq x y z
N MET A 1 14.68 28.08 -8.77
CA MET A 1 14.83 28.55 -7.39
C MET A 1 13.52 28.85 -6.63
N LYS A 2 12.31 28.52 -7.10
CA LYS A 2 11.04 28.75 -6.37
C LYS A 2 10.33 27.47 -5.92
N LYS A 3 10.80 26.28 -6.28
CA LYS A 3 10.17 24.99 -5.93
C LYS A 3 10.65 24.36 -4.61
N GLU A 4 11.78 24.77 -4.08
CA GLU A 4 12.32 24.18 -2.85
C GLU A 4 11.69 24.70 -1.55
N ARG A 5 11.04 25.86 -1.59
CA ARG A 5 10.46 26.46 -0.38
C ARG A 5 9.13 25.82 0.08
N PHE A 6 8.44 25.09 -0.78
CA PHE A 6 7.15 24.50 -0.42
C PHE A 6 7.29 23.16 0.33
N VAL A 7 8.35 22.40 0.06
CA VAL A 7 8.60 21.11 0.74
C VAL A 7 9.08 21.34 2.18
N LEU A 8 9.87 22.39 2.40
CA LEU A 8 10.38 22.72 3.73
C LEU A 8 9.28 23.23 4.69
N ALA A 9 8.27 23.92 4.16
CA ALA A 9 7.16 24.46 4.97
C ALA A 9 6.20 23.37 5.48
N PHE A 10 6.03 22.27 4.74
CA PHE A 10 5.18 21.16 5.18
C PHE A 10 5.83 20.32 6.28
N PHE A 11 7.16 20.18 6.25
CA PHE A 11 7.93 19.49 7.29
C PHE A 11 8.01 20.31 8.59
N THR A 12 8.09 21.62 8.50
CA THR A 12 8.19 22.51 9.68
C THR A 12 6.88 22.60 10.46
N GLY A 13 5.73 22.47 9.78
CA GLY A 13 4.43 22.47 10.44
C GLY A 13 4.13 21.22 11.26
N CYS A 14 4.66 20.06 10.88
CA CYS A 14 4.54 18.81 11.64
C CYS A 14 5.51 18.72 12.83
N LEU A 15 6.64 19.42 12.79
CA LEU A 15 7.63 19.38 13.88
C LEU A 15 7.29 20.29 15.08
N MET A 16 6.48 21.32 14.90
CA MET A 16 6.14 22.23 16.00
C MET A 16 5.11 21.73 17.00
N SER A 17 4.40 20.65 16.71
CA SER A 17 3.48 20.01 17.67
C SER A 17 4.10 18.88 18.50
N ALA A 18 5.39 18.62 18.34
CA ALA A 18 6.08 17.48 18.96
C ALA A 18 6.94 17.83 20.19
N VAL A 19 6.86 19.05 20.75
CA VAL A 19 7.66 19.43 21.94
C VAL A 19 6.83 19.29 23.20
N SER A 20 6.63 18.06 23.62
CA SER A 20 6.54 17.65 25.03
C SER A 20 6.85 16.15 25.14
N LEU A 21 8.12 15.80 24.95
CA LEU A 21 8.65 14.52 25.40
C LEU A 21 8.80 14.56 26.92
N GLN A 22 7.77 14.10 27.64
CA GLN A 22 7.99 13.59 28.99
C GLN A 22 8.31 12.10 28.88
N ALA A 23 9.56 11.76 29.07
CA ALA A 23 9.98 10.39 29.24
C ALA A 23 9.40 9.86 30.56
N GLN A 24 8.30 9.13 30.49
CA GLN A 24 7.88 8.29 31.60
C GLN A 24 8.73 7.03 31.61
N THR A 25 9.68 6.96 32.52
CA THR A 25 10.36 5.74 32.92
C THR A 25 9.34 4.83 33.61
N SER A 26 8.75 3.92 32.85
CA SER A 26 7.99 2.81 33.42
C SER A 26 8.98 1.72 33.84
N LYS A 27 9.20 1.64 35.15
CA LYS A 27 9.70 0.41 35.80
C LYS A 27 8.50 -0.57 35.83
N ASP A 28 8.44 -1.45 34.86
CA ASP A 28 7.89 -2.79 35.09
C ASP A 28 8.44 -3.76 34.02
N SER A 29 9.53 -4.39 34.37
CA SER A 29 10.02 -5.57 33.69
C SER A 29 9.27 -6.78 34.24
N THR A 30 8.88 -7.66 33.32
CA THR A 30 8.35 -9.00 33.53
C THR A 30 6.85 -9.15 33.38
N LYS A 31 6.47 -9.35 32.13
CA LYS A 31 5.70 -10.51 31.63
C LYS A 31 5.53 -10.30 30.14
N VAL A 32 6.41 -10.90 29.35
CA VAL A 32 6.11 -11.16 27.94
C VAL A 32 4.95 -12.16 27.94
N ALA A 33 3.75 -11.63 28.05
CA ALA A 33 2.57 -12.39 27.71
C ALA A 33 2.66 -12.65 26.20
N ARG A 34 3.07 -13.87 25.84
CA ARG A 34 2.86 -14.36 24.48
C ARG A 34 1.34 -14.41 24.26
N SER A 35 0.77 -13.31 23.83
CA SER A 35 -0.59 -13.33 23.32
C SER A 35 -0.53 -14.04 21.96
N TYR A 36 -0.83 -15.32 21.98
CA TYR A 36 -1.19 -16.00 20.75
C TYR A 36 -2.56 -15.45 20.37
N ALA A 37 -2.61 -14.57 19.37
CA ALA A 37 -3.86 -14.18 18.75
C ALA A 37 -4.41 -15.42 18.01
N ILE A 38 -5.27 -16.17 18.70
CA ILE A 38 -5.81 -17.45 18.21
C ILE A 38 -6.93 -17.19 17.19
N ASN A 39 -7.47 -15.97 17.12
CA ASN A 39 -8.58 -15.62 16.25
C ASN A 39 -8.15 -14.57 15.23
N GLU A 40 -7.76 -15.04 14.06
CA GLU A 40 -7.45 -14.19 12.93
C GLU A 40 -8.74 -13.90 12.15
N VAL A 41 -9.23 -12.66 12.25
CA VAL A 41 -10.45 -12.21 11.58
C VAL A 41 -10.10 -11.54 10.28
N VAL A 42 -10.77 -11.90 9.22
CA VAL A 42 -10.61 -11.33 7.87
C VAL A 42 -11.93 -10.86 7.28
N VAL A 43 -11.87 -9.93 6.37
CA VAL A 43 -13.05 -9.41 5.66
C VAL A 43 -13.09 -9.83 4.19
N THR A 44 -11.98 -10.31 3.66
CA THR A 44 -11.82 -10.57 2.22
C THR A 44 -12.69 -11.74 1.75
N GLY A 45 -12.94 -12.72 2.60
CA GLY A 45 -13.67 -13.93 2.22
C GLY A 45 -15.19 -13.75 2.09
N THR A 46 -15.77 -12.86 2.88
CA THR A 46 -17.24 -12.73 3.01
C THR A 46 -17.74 -11.28 2.93
N ARG A 47 -16.85 -10.29 2.79
CA ARG A 47 -17.10 -8.85 2.93
C ARG A 47 -17.60 -8.43 4.32
N SER A 48 -17.52 -9.31 5.29
CA SER A 48 -17.79 -9.04 6.71
C SER A 48 -16.69 -9.66 7.55
N GLU A 49 -16.47 -9.16 8.75
CA GLU A 49 -15.48 -9.72 9.67
C GLU A 49 -15.86 -11.17 10.01
N THR A 50 -15.01 -12.11 9.66
CA THR A 50 -15.23 -13.54 9.84
C THR A 50 -13.92 -14.21 10.25
N ASP A 51 -13.99 -15.15 11.19
CA ASP A 51 -12.84 -15.96 11.57
C ASP A 51 -12.36 -16.79 10.37
N VAL A 52 -11.07 -16.75 10.06
CA VAL A 52 -10.43 -17.48 8.95
C VAL A 52 -10.81 -18.96 8.94
N ARG A 53 -10.97 -19.58 10.12
CA ARG A 53 -11.32 -20.99 10.26
C ARG A 53 -12.72 -21.35 9.75
N HIS A 54 -13.60 -20.39 9.63
CA HIS A 54 -14.97 -20.57 9.16
C HIS A 54 -15.13 -20.25 7.67
N LEU A 55 -14.06 -19.87 6.98
CA LEU A 55 -14.10 -19.57 5.56
C LEU A 55 -13.95 -20.85 4.71
N PRO A 56 -14.77 -21.06 3.71
CA PRO A 56 -14.64 -22.18 2.77
C PRO A 56 -13.54 -21.95 1.72
N MET A 57 -12.60 -21.07 1.99
CA MET A 57 -11.54 -20.66 1.08
C MET A 57 -10.23 -20.37 1.84
N THR A 58 -9.11 -20.44 1.13
CA THR A 58 -7.80 -20.24 1.74
C THR A 58 -7.44 -18.77 1.76
N VAL A 59 -7.32 -18.19 2.95
CA VAL A 59 -6.83 -16.84 3.16
C VAL A 59 -5.49 -16.89 3.87
N SER A 60 -4.52 -16.09 3.41
CA SER A 60 -3.29 -15.79 4.13
C SER A 60 -3.37 -14.39 4.68
N VAL A 61 -2.98 -14.21 5.93
CA VAL A 61 -2.94 -12.91 6.57
C VAL A 61 -1.50 -12.56 6.93
N VAL A 62 -1.07 -11.38 6.53
CA VAL A 62 0.22 -10.80 6.89
C VAL A 62 -0.07 -9.61 7.79
N GLY A 63 0.20 -9.75 9.07
CA GLY A 63 -0.09 -8.73 10.07
C GLY A 63 0.99 -7.66 10.19
N ARG A 64 0.73 -6.66 11.01
CA ARG A 64 1.64 -5.53 11.20
C ARG A 64 3.05 -5.95 11.65
N PRO A 65 3.25 -6.90 12.56
CA PRO A 65 4.59 -7.33 12.96
C PRO A 65 5.43 -7.85 11.80
N GLN A 66 4.84 -8.61 10.87
CA GLN A 66 5.54 -9.11 9.68
C GLN A 66 5.86 -7.98 8.69
N LEU A 67 4.92 -7.05 8.51
CA LEU A 67 5.14 -5.86 7.67
C LEU A 67 6.31 -5.01 8.19
N GLU A 68 6.37 -4.76 9.49
CA GLU A 68 7.45 -4.00 10.13
C GLU A 68 8.78 -4.74 10.10
N ALA A 69 8.79 -6.04 10.39
CA ALA A 69 10.00 -6.85 10.37
C ALA A 69 10.62 -6.96 8.98
N SER A 70 9.83 -6.86 7.93
CA SER A 70 10.30 -6.93 6.55
C SER A 70 11.10 -5.69 6.12
N GLN A 71 10.91 -4.55 6.79
CA GLN A 71 11.48 -3.25 6.43
C GLN A 71 11.27 -2.85 4.96
N GLN A 72 10.23 -3.38 4.32
CA GLN A 72 9.88 -3.06 2.95
C GLN A 72 8.95 -1.85 2.88
N THR A 73 9.14 -0.99 1.89
CA THR A 73 8.28 0.17 1.65
C THR A 73 6.99 -0.18 0.94
N SER A 74 6.98 -1.28 0.19
CA SER A 74 5.83 -1.79 -0.55
C SER A 74 5.36 -3.13 0.01
N VAL A 75 4.06 -3.37 -0.11
CA VAL A 75 3.40 -4.61 0.34
C VAL A 75 3.84 -5.84 -0.46
N LEU A 76 4.03 -5.71 -1.77
CA LEU A 76 4.23 -6.88 -2.62
C LEU A 76 5.48 -7.72 -2.31
N PRO A 77 6.66 -7.15 -1.99
CA PRO A 77 7.81 -7.96 -1.55
C PRO A 77 7.54 -8.75 -0.29
N VAL A 78 6.77 -8.15 0.62
CA VAL A 78 6.40 -8.86 1.85
C VAL A 78 5.57 -10.08 1.52
N LEU A 79 4.62 -9.96 0.58
CA LEU A 79 3.80 -11.09 0.14
C LEU A 79 4.63 -12.19 -0.52
N ASN A 80 5.68 -11.85 -1.27
CA ASN A 80 6.61 -12.85 -1.84
C ASN A 80 7.20 -13.79 -0.78
N SER A 81 7.51 -13.26 0.39
CA SER A 81 8.13 -14.05 1.47
C SER A 81 7.13 -14.72 2.39
N GLN A 82 5.91 -14.19 2.50
CA GLN A 82 4.93 -14.59 3.51
C GLN A 82 3.74 -15.39 2.94
N VAL A 83 3.46 -15.28 1.65
CA VAL A 83 2.27 -15.89 1.03
C VAL A 83 2.66 -17.02 0.08
N PRO A 84 2.38 -18.28 0.40
CA PRO A 84 2.69 -19.41 -0.47
C PRO A 84 2.04 -19.27 -1.86
N GLY A 85 2.88 -19.39 -2.89
CA GLY A 85 2.46 -19.31 -4.29
C GLY A 85 2.24 -17.91 -4.82
N PHE A 86 2.54 -16.87 -4.05
CA PHE A 86 2.59 -15.51 -4.55
C PHE A 86 3.98 -15.21 -5.13
N PHE A 87 4.01 -14.51 -6.24
CA PHE A 87 5.22 -14.02 -6.88
C PHE A 87 5.01 -12.59 -7.38
N SER A 88 5.99 -11.73 -7.18
CA SER A 88 6.06 -10.42 -7.79
C SER A 88 7.50 -10.10 -8.20
N THR A 89 7.64 -9.34 -9.28
CA THR A 89 8.96 -8.81 -9.68
C THR A 89 9.37 -7.66 -8.77
N SER A 90 10.67 -7.41 -8.65
CA SER A 90 11.21 -6.22 -7.99
C SER A 90 12.35 -5.65 -8.82
N ARG A 91 12.66 -4.37 -8.64
CA ARG A 91 13.78 -3.70 -9.29
C ARG A 91 15.12 -3.89 -8.59
N GLY A 92 15.13 -4.60 -7.51
CA GLY A 92 16.33 -4.82 -6.70
C GLY A 92 16.29 -4.05 -5.39
N VAL A 93 16.84 -2.83 -5.32
CA VAL A 93 16.95 -2.10 -4.04
C VAL A 93 15.63 -1.53 -3.58
N MET A 94 14.92 -0.78 -4.43
CA MET A 94 13.58 -0.24 -4.19
C MET A 94 12.79 -0.19 -5.49
N GLY A 95 11.49 -0.18 -5.35
CA GLY A 95 10.53 -0.06 -6.44
C GLY A 95 10.29 -1.38 -7.17
N TYR A 96 9.08 -1.49 -7.69
CA TYR A 96 8.66 -2.61 -8.53
C TYR A 96 8.77 -2.25 -9.99
N GLY A 97 8.85 -0.92 -10.27
CA GLY A 97 8.87 -0.29 -11.60
C GLY A 97 8.77 -1.35 -12.65
N VAL A 98 8.70 -1.17 -13.52
CA VAL A 98 8.59 -0.93 -14.85
C VAL A 98 9.59 -1.73 -15.71
N ALA A 99 9.75 -2.97 -15.42
CA ALA A 99 10.62 -3.77 -16.27
C ALA A 99 10.00 -4.03 -17.65
N THR A 100 8.69 -4.08 -17.76
CA THR A 100 7.97 -4.40 -19.00
C THR A 100 6.52 -3.92 -18.92
N GLY A 101 6.34 -2.66 -18.57
CA GLY A 101 5.05 -2.07 -18.31
C GLY A 101 4.91 -1.63 -16.85
N ALA A 102 4.16 -0.58 -16.64
CA ALA A 102 4.07 0.20 -15.42
C ALA A 102 3.60 -0.54 -14.17
N SER A 103 3.19 -1.78 -14.29
CA SER A 103 2.40 -2.44 -13.24
C SER A 103 3.19 -3.35 -12.31
N GLY A 104 4.45 -3.67 -12.62
CA GLY A 104 5.09 -4.80 -11.96
C GLY A 104 4.34 -6.11 -12.25
N GLN A 105 5.07 -7.18 -12.40
CA GLN A 105 4.45 -8.49 -12.61
C GLN A 105 4.13 -9.10 -11.26
N MET A 106 2.88 -9.53 -11.07
CA MET A 106 2.51 -10.34 -9.93
C MET A 106 1.64 -11.52 -10.37
N SER A 107 1.81 -12.63 -9.70
CA SER A 107 1.02 -13.82 -9.91
C SER A 107 0.74 -14.53 -8.60
N LEU A 108 -0.35 -15.27 -8.56
CA LEU A 108 -0.73 -16.11 -7.44
C LEU A 108 -1.10 -17.49 -7.97
N ARG A 109 -0.32 -18.50 -7.56
CA ARG A 109 -0.48 -19.89 -8.05
C ARG A 109 -0.45 -19.99 -9.58
N GLY A 110 0.39 -19.18 -10.25
CA GLY A 110 0.50 -19.17 -11.70
C GLY A 110 -0.56 -18.36 -12.45
N ILE A 111 -1.56 -17.80 -11.75
CA ILE A 111 -2.54 -16.88 -12.34
C ILE A 111 -2.09 -15.45 -12.12
N GLY A 112 -2.07 -14.65 -13.16
CA GLY A 112 -1.49 -13.31 -13.19
C GLY A 112 -0.23 -13.30 -14.04
N GLY A 113 0.55 -12.26 -13.93
CA GLY A 113 1.77 -12.10 -14.72
C GLY A 113 1.72 -10.84 -15.57
N PRO A 114 2.62 -10.70 -16.57
CA PRO A 114 2.52 -9.61 -17.51
C PRO A 114 1.13 -9.67 -18.15
N ALA A 115 0.53 -8.50 -18.31
CA ALA A 115 -0.72 -8.42 -19.04
C ALA A 115 -0.59 -9.27 -20.31
N GLN A 116 -1.31 -10.38 -20.37
CA GLN A 116 -1.32 -11.17 -21.60
C GLN A 116 -1.76 -10.23 -22.70
N ALA A 117 -1.08 -10.28 -23.82
CA ALA A 117 -1.35 -9.38 -24.93
C ALA A 117 -2.86 -9.27 -25.19
N GLY A 118 -3.42 -8.09 -24.96
CA GLY A 118 -4.84 -7.81 -25.12
C GLY A 118 -5.73 -7.92 -23.87
N LEU A 119 -5.23 -8.34 -22.71
CA LEU A 119 -6.03 -8.33 -21.47
C LEU A 119 -5.66 -7.13 -20.58
N PRO A 120 -6.65 -6.31 -20.20
CA PRO A 120 -6.43 -5.11 -19.37
C PRO A 120 -6.24 -5.41 -17.88
N THR A 121 -6.09 -6.66 -17.48
CA THR A 121 -6.04 -7.07 -16.08
C THR A 121 -5.01 -8.16 -15.83
N THR A 122 -4.41 -8.16 -14.63
CA THR A 122 -3.50 -9.23 -14.19
C THR A 122 -4.24 -10.48 -13.68
N GLY A 123 -5.57 -10.45 -13.57
CA GLY A 123 -6.34 -11.51 -12.93
C GLY A 123 -6.24 -11.57 -11.42
N LEU A 124 -5.48 -10.66 -10.80
CA LEU A 124 -5.39 -10.44 -9.36
C LEU A 124 -5.94 -9.06 -9.02
N LEU A 125 -6.91 -9.02 -8.12
CA LEU A 125 -7.52 -7.78 -7.68
C LEU A 125 -6.85 -7.28 -6.41
N VAL A 126 -6.45 -6.01 -6.41
CA VAL A 126 -5.96 -5.33 -5.21
C VAL A 126 -7.04 -4.42 -4.67
N LEU A 127 -7.28 -4.49 -3.37
CA LEU A 127 -8.22 -3.67 -2.62
C LEU A 127 -7.48 -2.88 -1.55
N ILE A 128 -8.00 -1.71 -1.21
CA ILE A 128 -7.68 -0.98 0.02
C ILE A 128 -9.00 -0.81 0.77
N ASP A 129 -9.08 -1.34 1.98
CA ASP A 129 -10.32 -1.40 2.80
C ASP A 129 -11.54 -1.90 2.00
N GLY A 130 -11.34 -2.92 1.14
CA GLY A 130 -12.37 -3.47 0.29
C GLY A 130 -12.68 -2.69 -1.00
N HIS A 131 -12.05 -1.54 -1.24
CA HIS A 131 -12.26 -0.73 -2.43
C HIS A 131 -11.26 -1.09 -3.53
N PRO A 132 -11.73 -1.50 -4.73
CA PRO A 132 -10.88 -1.90 -5.84
C PRO A 132 -9.93 -0.80 -6.30
N GLN A 133 -8.67 -1.17 -6.50
CA GLN A 133 -7.62 -0.28 -6.99
C GLN A 133 -7.51 -0.37 -8.51
N TYR A 134 -8.51 0.12 -9.21
CA TYR A 134 -8.51 0.17 -10.67
C TYR A 134 -7.76 1.39 -11.19
N MET A 135 -7.17 1.21 -12.35
CA MET A 135 -6.56 2.26 -13.13
C MET A 135 -7.37 2.44 -14.42
N GLY A 136 -8.31 3.37 -14.40
CA GLY A 136 -9.04 3.82 -15.57
C GLY A 136 -9.25 2.77 -16.67
N LEU A 137 -8.60 2.96 -17.79
CA LEU A 137 -8.71 2.10 -18.97
C LEU A 137 -8.11 0.70 -18.76
N MET A 138 -7.09 0.58 -17.90
CA MET A 138 -6.40 -0.69 -17.63
C MET A 138 -6.62 -1.11 -16.19
N GLY A 139 -7.20 -2.27 -15.98
CA GLY A 139 -7.47 -2.83 -14.64
C GLY A 139 -6.25 -3.41 -13.94
N HIS A 140 -5.02 -3.08 -14.34
CA HIS A 140 -3.84 -3.59 -13.69
C HIS A 140 -3.38 -2.69 -12.53
N PRO A 141 -2.96 -3.28 -11.43
CA PRO A 141 -2.53 -2.54 -10.26
C PRO A 141 -1.15 -1.90 -10.48
N ILE A 142 -0.93 -0.76 -9.84
CA ILE A 142 0.37 -0.09 -9.79
C ILE A 142 1.06 -0.48 -8.49
N ALA A 143 2.00 -1.40 -8.59
CA ALA A 143 2.64 -2.03 -7.44
C ALA A 143 3.28 -1.06 -6.45
N ASP A 144 3.91 -0.01 -6.94
CA ASP A 144 4.57 1.00 -6.10
C ASP A 144 3.60 1.95 -5.37
N ALA A 145 2.30 1.89 -5.68
CA ALA A 145 1.27 2.62 -4.93
C ALA A 145 0.87 1.93 -3.62
N TYR A 146 1.18 0.64 -3.44
CA TYR A 146 0.76 -0.13 -2.28
C TYR A 146 1.81 -0.11 -1.18
N GLN A 147 1.82 0.96 -0.38
CA GLN A 147 2.81 1.18 0.66
C GLN A 147 2.47 0.46 1.97
N THR A 148 3.49 -0.11 2.63
CA THR A 148 3.34 -0.78 3.93
C THR A 148 2.94 0.17 5.05
N MET A 149 3.24 1.46 4.90
CA MET A 149 2.98 2.49 5.92
C MET A 149 1.51 2.58 6.33
N MET A 150 0.58 2.43 5.38
CA MET A 150 -0.85 2.53 5.64
C MET A 150 -1.48 1.22 6.13
N ALA A 151 -0.80 0.08 5.95
CA ALA A 151 -1.35 -1.24 6.20
C ALA A 151 -1.28 -1.62 7.68
N GLU A 152 -2.38 -2.05 8.26
CA GLU A 152 -2.43 -2.79 9.52
C GLU A 152 -2.19 -4.26 9.29
N ARG A 153 -2.81 -4.81 8.25
CA ARG A 153 -2.61 -6.17 7.76
C ARG A 153 -2.91 -6.26 6.28
N VAL A 154 -2.46 -7.31 5.67
CA VAL A 154 -2.79 -7.66 4.29
C VAL A 154 -3.42 -9.04 4.25
N GLU A 155 -4.61 -9.13 3.70
CA GLU A 155 -5.35 -10.37 3.53
C GLU A 155 -5.24 -10.82 2.07
N VAL A 156 -4.78 -12.04 1.85
CA VAL A 156 -4.65 -12.61 0.50
C VAL A 156 -5.56 -13.83 0.36
N LEU A 157 -6.66 -13.62 -0.36
CA LEU A 157 -7.54 -14.71 -0.74
C LEU A 157 -6.92 -15.45 -1.93
N ARG A 158 -6.56 -16.71 -1.71
CA ARG A 158 -5.83 -17.54 -2.67
C ARG A 158 -6.78 -18.46 -3.46
N GLY A 159 -7.23 -17.99 -4.60
CA GLY A 159 -8.12 -18.71 -5.48
C GLY A 159 -9.20 -17.82 -6.09
N PRO A 160 -10.07 -18.36 -6.94
CA PRO A 160 -11.07 -17.59 -7.65
C PRO A 160 -12.06 -16.93 -6.68
N ALA A 161 -12.19 -15.62 -6.80
CA ALA A 161 -13.10 -14.80 -5.99
C ALA A 161 -14.04 -13.95 -6.86
N SER A 162 -14.17 -14.30 -8.12
CA SER A 162 -14.94 -13.53 -9.11
C SER A 162 -16.42 -13.38 -8.75
N VAL A 163 -16.98 -14.34 -8.01
CA VAL A 163 -18.37 -14.25 -7.52
C VAL A 163 -18.56 -13.08 -6.56
N LEU A 164 -17.54 -12.78 -5.73
CA LEU A 164 -17.60 -11.70 -4.74
C LEU A 164 -17.09 -10.37 -5.30
N TYR A 165 -16.11 -10.40 -6.19
CA TYR A 165 -15.31 -9.24 -6.56
C TYR A 165 -15.23 -8.96 -8.06
N GLY A 166 -15.89 -9.77 -8.89
CA GLY A 166 -15.93 -9.60 -10.34
C GLY A 166 -14.74 -10.21 -11.09
N SER A 167 -14.69 -9.96 -12.40
CA SER A 167 -13.81 -10.66 -13.35
C SER A 167 -12.30 -10.54 -13.06
N ASN A 168 -11.86 -9.46 -12.42
CA ASN A 168 -10.45 -9.23 -12.14
C ASN A 168 -9.92 -10.06 -10.95
N ALA A 169 -10.77 -10.82 -10.27
CA ALA A 169 -10.42 -11.65 -9.11
C ALA A 169 -10.33 -13.16 -9.46
N MET A 170 -9.92 -13.49 -10.68
CA MET A 170 -9.82 -14.89 -11.12
C MET A 170 -8.75 -15.69 -10.38
N GLY A 171 -7.59 -15.08 -10.13
CA GLY A 171 -6.47 -15.70 -9.41
C GLY A 171 -6.52 -15.50 -7.91
N GLY A 172 -7.22 -14.46 -7.46
CA GLY A 172 -7.32 -14.10 -6.05
C GLY A 172 -7.51 -12.61 -5.81
N VAL A 173 -7.54 -12.27 -4.53
CA VAL A 173 -7.71 -10.90 -4.04
C VAL A 173 -6.65 -10.59 -3.00
N ILE A 174 -6.06 -9.42 -3.10
CA ILE A 174 -5.15 -8.85 -2.10
C ILE A 174 -5.86 -7.66 -1.49
N ASN A 175 -6.24 -7.73 -0.21
CA ASN A 175 -6.90 -6.63 0.49
C ASN A 175 -5.96 -6.02 1.53
N ILE A 176 -5.63 -4.77 1.35
CA ILE A 176 -4.82 -3.97 2.27
C ILE A 176 -5.78 -3.32 3.26
N VAL A 177 -5.80 -3.81 4.49
CA VAL A 177 -6.61 -3.22 5.57
C VAL A 177 -5.81 -2.13 6.24
N THR A 178 -6.35 -0.91 6.24
CA THR A 178 -5.63 0.26 6.73
C THR A 178 -5.60 0.37 8.24
N ARG A 179 -4.58 1.07 8.74
CA ARG A 179 -4.39 1.30 10.18
C ARG A 179 -5.49 2.17 10.76
N LYS A 180 -5.98 1.77 11.91
CA LYS A 180 -6.91 2.56 12.73
C LYS A 180 -6.54 2.45 14.20
N MET A 181 -6.93 3.40 15.01
CA MET A 181 -6.73 3.36 16.46
C MET A 181 -8.03 2.96 17.13
N GLN A 182 -7.98 1.92 17.96
CA GLN A 182 -9.17 1.37 18.65
C GLN A 182 -9.30 1.91 20.07
N GLU A 183 -8.18 2.23 20.73
CA GLU A 183 -8.12 2.72 22.10
C GLU A 183 -7.85 4.22 22.13
N ASP A 184 -8.39 4.92 23.13
CA ASP A 184 -8.11 6.33 23.34
C ASP A 184 -6.64 6.60 23.62
N GLY A 185 -6.14 7.66 23.02
CA GLY A 185 -4.75 8.07 23.16
C GLY A 185 -4.15 8.67 21.90
N ILE A 186 -2.84 8.90 21.94
CA ILE A 186 -2.03 9.41 20.83
C ILE A 186 -0.84 8.46 20.67
N ARG A 187 -0.61 8.00 19.43
CA ARG A 187 0.55 7.19 19.08
C ARG A 187 1.26 7.78 17.88
N THR A 188 2.52 8.12 18.04
CA THR A 188 3.37 8.60 16.96
C THR A 188 4.49 7.60 16.73
N ASN A 189 4.67 7.19 15.47
CA ASN A 189 5.77 6.34 15.04
C ASN A 189 6.56 7.08 13.98
N ILE A 190 7.88 7.06 14.10
CA ILE A 190 8.81 7.62 13.12
C ILE A 190 9.82 6.53 12.81
N ASN A 191 9.96 6.18 11.53
CA ASN A 191 10.93 5.23 11.03
C ASN A 191 11.87 5.95 10.08
N ILE A 192 13.17 5.77 10.27
CA ILE A 192 14.20 6.32 9.39
C ILE A 192 15.20 5.20 9.11
N GLY A 193 15.42 4.95 7.82
CA GLY A 193 16.40 3.98 7.35
C GLY A 193 17.32 4.60 6.32
N ALA A 194 18.56 4.13 6.28
CA ALA A 194 19.53 4.46 5.26
C ALA A 194 20.30 3.20 4.84
N GLY A 195 20.72 3.14 3.60
CA GLY A 195 21.38 1.97 3.05
C GLY A 195 22.30 2.30 1.88
N SER A 196 22.85 1.25 1.29
CA SER A 196 23.72 1.36 0.11
C SER A 196 22.99 2.04 -1.06
N TYR A 197 23.76 2.56 -2.00
CA TYR A 197 23.25 3.23 -3.22
C TYR A 197 22.41 4.48 -2.93
N GLY A 198 22.79 5.28 -1.93
CA GLY A 198 22.06 6.47 -1.55
C GLY A 198 20.63 6.21 -1.08
N SER A 199 20.35 4.99 -0.59
CA SER A 199 19.01 4.62 -0.16
C SER A 199 18.64 5.32 1.13
N VAL A 200 17.45 5.92 1.15
CA VAL A 200 16.82 6.55 2.31
C VAL A 200 15.36 6.15 2.36
N GLN A 201 14.90 5.79 3.54
CA GLN A 201 13.50 5.49 3.83
C GLN A 201 13.07 6.29 5.03
N THR A 202 11.97 7.02 4.93
CA THR A 202 11.41 7.76 6.04
C THR A 202 9.90 7.59 6.08
N GLU A 203 9.38 7.39 7.28
CA GLU A 203 7.95 7.31 7.54
C GLU A 203 7.64 8.00 8.87
N ALA A 204 6.61 8.81 8.88
CA ALA A 204 6.05 9.38 10.09
C ALA A 204 4.55 9.12 10.11
N THR A 205 4.07 8.47 11.17
CA THR A 205 2.65 8.16 11.37
C THR A 205 2.19 8.70 12.72
N ASN A 206 1.13 9.47 12.72
CA ASN A 206 0.43 9.91 13.91
C ASN A 206 -0.98 9.33 13.92
N ARG A 207 -1.38 8.75 15.05
CA ARG A 207 -2.70 8.18 15.27
C ARG A 207 -3.28 8.73 16.57
N ILE A 208 -4.51 9.20 16.50
CA ILE A 208 -5.22 9.78 17.62
C ILE A 208 -6.60 9.13 17.72
N ARG A 209 -7.00 8.78 18.93
CA ARG A 209 -8.40 8.53 19.26
C ARG A 209 -8.73 9.28 20.54
N LYS A 210 -9.86 9.98 20.53
CA LYS A 210 -10.38 10.68 21.69
C LYS A 210 -11.90 10.57 21.69
N GLY A 211 -12.43 9.68 22.54
CA GLY A 211 -13.85 9.37 22.57
C GLY A 211 -14.34 8.92 21.18
N HIS A 212 -15.27 9.67 20.63
CA HIS A 212 -15.88 9.36 19.32
C HIS A 212 -15.02 9.68 18.10
N PHE A 213 -13.98 10.50 18.25
CA PHE A 213 -13.13 10.93 17.14
C PHE A 213 -11.89 10.07 17.00
N SER A 214 -11.53 9.71 15.77
CA SER A 214 -10.27 9.04 15.45
C SER A 214 -9.62 9.66 14.22
N SER A 215 -8.29 9.69 14.21
CA SER A 215 -7.50 10.10 13.05
C SER A 215 -6.24 9.26 12.90
N THR A 216 -5.84 9.04 11.66
CA THR A 216 -4.54 8.47 11.29
C THR A 216 -3.97 9.31 10.17
N VAL A 217 -2.77 9.82 10.34
CA VAL A 217 -2.05 10.58 9.30
C VAL A 217 -0.66 9.98 9.16
N THR A 218 -0.27 9.68 7.93
CA THR A 218 1.05 9.15 7.60
C THR A 218 1.65 9.89 6.44
N ALA A 219 2.95 10.15 6.51
CA ALA A 219 3.75 10.66 5.40
C ALA A 219 5.00 9.80 5.25
N SER A 220 5.45 9.59 4.02
CA SER A 220 6.67 8.85 3.74
C SER A 220 7.45 9.46 2.59
N TYR A 221 8.77 9.25 2.64
CA TYR A 221 9.68 9.54 1.55
C TYR A 221 10.70 8.42 1.43
N ASN A 222 10.85 7.89 0.22
CA ASN A 222 11.77 6.81 -0.10
C ASN A 222 12.58 7.16 -1.34
N ARG A 223 13.88 6.88 -1.33
CA ARG A 223 14.72 7.04 -2.50
C ARG A 223 15.84 6.01 -2.54
N THR A 224 16.36 5.77 -3.73
CA THR A 224 17.64 5.09 -3.98
C THR A 224 18.19 5.54 -5.34
N ASP A 225 19.51 5.57 -5.47
CA ASP A 225 20.17 5.78 -6.75
C ASP A 225 20.22 4.48 -7.57
N GLY A 226 19.91 3.33 -6.92
CA GLY A 226 19.95 2.00 -7.54
C GLY A 226 21.36 1.40 -7.60
N HIS A 227 21.43 0.09 -7.76
CA HIS A 227 22.73 -0.64 -7.83
C HIS A 227 23.37 -0.61 -9.23
N ARG A 228 22.72 0.03 -10.20
CA ARG A 228 23.20 0.27 -11.57
C ARG A 228 22.87 1.70 -11.97
N ALA A 229 23.63 2.24 -12.93
CA ALA A 229 23.26 3.51 -13.58
C ALA A 229 21.85 3.42 -14.17
N ASP A 230 21.13 4.55 -14.17
CA ASP A 230 19.76 4.71 -14.65
C ASP A 230 18.74 3.79 -13.95
N MET A 231 18.96 3.49 -12.66
CA MET A 231 18.10 2.65 -11.85
C MET A 231 17.56 3.37 -10.61
N ALA A 232 17.49 4.69 -10.68
CA ALA A 232 17.02 5.51 -9.59
C ALA A 232 15.52 5.33 -9.34
N PHE A 233 15.14 5.47 -8.08
CA PHE A 233 13.76 5.47 -7.62
C PHE A 233 13.57 6.54 -6.55
N GLU A 234 12.47 7.27 -6.64
CA GLU A 234 12.08 8.27 -5.65
C GLU A 234 10.58 8.23 -5.46
N GLN A 235 10.11 8.21 -4.21
CA GLN A 235 8.70 8.05 -3.88
C GLN A 235 8.29 8.95 -2.72
N TYR A 236 7.13 9.56 -2.85
CA TYR A 236 6.43 10.31 -1.83
C TYR A 236 5.09 9.63 -1.54
N GLY A 237 4.76 9.44 -0.29
CA GLY A 237 3.51 8.86 0.15
C GLY A 237 2.81 9.71 1.19
N GLY A 238 1.50 9.78 1.09
CA GLY A 238 0.62 10.42 2.05
C GLY A 238 -0.64 9.62 2.27
N TYR A 239 -1.05 9.48 3.52
CA TYR A 239 -2.30 8.83 3.91
C TYR A 239 -2.92 9.60 5.07
N ALA A 240 -4.22 9.87 4.97
CA ALA A 240 -5.00 10.44 6.05
C ALA A 240 -6.35 9.74 6.14
N LYS A 241 -6.76 9.35 7.34
CA LYS A 241 -8.08 8.78 7.65
C LYS A 241 -8.65 9.47 8.86
N LEU A 242 -9.89 9.91 8.77
CA LEU A 242 -10.65 10.50 9.85
C LEU A 242 -11.88 9.65 10.09
N GLY A 243 -12.22 9.43 11.34
CA GLY A 243 -13.39 8.66 11.73
C GLY A 243 -14.15 9.32 12.88
N TYR A 244 -15.46 9.13 12.90
CA TYR A 244 -16.32 9.58 13.97
C TYR A 244 -17.40 8.55 14.27
N ASP A 245 -17.49 8.13 15.53
CA ASP A 245 -18.49 7.21 16.02
C ASP A 245 -19.69 8.02 16.54
N PHE A 246 -20.80 8.06 15.81
CA PHE A 246 -22.02 8.79 16.22
C PHE A 246 -22.68 8.13 17.43
N THR A 247 -22.68 6.80 17.43
CA THR A 247 -23.20 5.94 18.49
C THR A 247 -22.34 4.68 18.55
N ASP A 248 -22.60 3.80 19.49
CA ASP A 248 -21.93 2.49 19.58
C ASP A 248 -22.15 1.63 18.32
N ASN A 249 -23.24 1.89 17.58
CA ASN A 249 -23.62 1.11 16.41
C ASN A 249 -23.37 1.83 15.07
N TRP A 250 -23.16 3.13 15.06
CA TRP A 250 -23.01 3.91 13.82
C TRP A 250 -21.71 4.69 13.79
N LYS A 251 -20.97 4.53 12.74
CA LYS A 251 -19.72 5.28 12.48
C LYS A 251 -19.65 5.80 11.06
N VAL A 252 -18.95 6.91 10.89
CA VAL A 252 -18.55 7.46 9.60
C VAL A 252 -17.05 7.55 9.56
N TRP A 253 -16.48 7.33 8.41
CA TRP A 253 -15.07 7.62 8.17
C TRP A 253 -14.83 8.05 6.73
N GLY A 254 -13.76 8.79 6.54
CA GLY A 254 -13.27 9.13 5.23
C GLY A 254 -11.75 9.08 5.21
N ASP A 255 -11.18 8.71 4.07
CA ASP A 255 -9.74 8.68 3.89
C ASP A 255 -9.30 9.22 2.53
N VAL A 256 -8.03 9.54 2.48
CA VAL A 256 -7.31 9.84 1.25
C VAL A 256 -5.93 9.21 1.33
N ASN A 257 -5.54 8.52 0.27
CA ASN A 257 -4.16 8.15 0.06
C ASN A 257 -3.63 8.75 -1.24
N VAL A 258 -2.36 9.08 -1.27
CA VAL A 258 -1.66 9.53 -2.46
C VAL A 258 -0.24 9.00 -2.45
N THR A 259 0.18 8.51 -3.60
CA THR A 259 1.55 8.10 -3.85
C THR A 259 2.01 8.72 -5.16
N ARG A 260 3.18 9.34 -5.12
CA ARG A 260 3.87 9.81 -6.32
C ARG A 260 5.25 9.19 -6.34
N PHE A 261 5.63 8.63 -7.47
CA PHE A 261 6.98 8.12 -7.65
C PHE A 261 7.54 8.42 -9.04
N ASN A 262 8.85 8.53 -9.08
CA ASN A 262 9.66 8.61 -10.28
C ASN A 262 10.58 7.39 -10.30
N ALA A 263 10.71 6.76 -11.44
CA ALA A 263 11.55 5.58 -11.60
C ALA A 263 12.21 5.58 -12.96
N THR A 264 13.50 5.27 -13.02
CA THR A 264 14.23 5.00 -14.25
C THR A 264 14.53 3.52 -14.37
N ASN A 265 14.70 2.99 -15.58
CA ASN A 265 14.94 1.57 -15.80
C ASN A 265 15.97 1.37 -16.94
N PRO A 266 17.17 0.88 -16.63
CA PRO A 266 18.20 0.66 -17.63
C PRO A 266 17.97 -0.59 -18.48
N GLY A 267 16.89 -1.34 -18.26
CA GLY A 267 16.68 -2.64 -18.89
C GLY A 267 17.66 -3.71 -18.41
N SER A 268 17.72 -4.82 -19.11
CA SER A 268 18.71 -5.87 -18.83
C SER A 268 20.09 -5.49 -19.36
N VAL A 269 21.15 -6.13 -18.84
CA VAL A 269 22.50 -5.92 -19.34
C VAL A 269 22.64 -6.28 -20.84
N MET A 270 21.90 -7.29 -21.27
CA MET A 270 21.92 -7.75 -22.67
C MET A 270 21.04 -6.92 -23.61
N LYS A 271 20.05 -6.23 -23.01
CA LYS A 271 19.10 -5.39 -23.75
C LYS A 271 18.85 -4.10 -22.94
N PRO A 272 19.83 -3.17 -22.97
CA PRO A 272 19.68 -1.92 -22.23
C PRO A 272 18.62 -1.03 -22.87
N TYR A 273 17.91 -0.29 -22.04
CA TYR A 273 17.03 0.79 -22.47
C TYR A 273 17.73 2.14 -22.38
N ILE A 274 17.43 3.02 -23.31
CA ILE A 274 17.81 4.42 -23.33
C ILE A 274 16.56 5.22 -22.98
N ASP A 275 16.70 6.22 -22.10
CA ASP A 275 15.62 7.15 -21.69
C ASP A 275 14.34 6.48 -21.17
N ASN A 276 14.44 5.33 -20.52
CA ASN A 276 13.29 4.72 -19.88
C ASN A 276 13.07 5.36 -18.51
N ASP A 277 12.02 6.16 -18.38
CA ASP A 277 11.63 6.76 -17.12
C ASP A 277 10.10 6.86 -16.95
N GLN A 278 9.66 6.96 -15.74
CA GLN A 278 8.24 7.01 -15.38
C GLN A 278 8.00 7.94 -14.21
N ARG A 279 6.91 8.67 -14.31
CA ARG A 279 6.41 9.57 -13.27
C ARG A 279 4.94 9.26 -13.06
N ILE A 280 4.64 8.60 -11.98
CA ILE A 280 3.29 8.11 -11.70
C ILE A 280 2.79 8.74 -10.40
N THR A 281 1.57 9.25 -10.44
CA THR A 281 0.81 9.67 -9.28
C THR A 281 -0.44 8.81 -9.20
N ARG A 282 -0.69 8.23 -8.05
CA ARG A 282 -1.90 7.45 -7.76
C ARG A 282 -2.51 7.92 -6.45
N GLY A 283 -3.81 8.05 -6.46
CA GLY A 283 -4.56 8.39 -5.27
C GLY A 283 -5.91 7.71 -5.23
N MET A 284 -6.43 7.57 -4.02
CA MET A 284 -7.80 7.15 -3.76
C MET A 284 -8.35 8.05 -2.66
N THR A 285 -9.60 8.39 -2.79
CA THR A 285 -10.38 9.01 -1.72
C THR A 285 -11.58 8.13 -1.46
N SER A 286 -11.87 7.82 -0.22
CA SER A 286 -13.03 7.03 0.14
C SER A 286 -13.80 7.65 1.33
N PHE A 287 -15.07 7.27 1.41
CA PHE A 287 -15.98 7.65 2.47
C PHE A 287 -16.90 6.48 2.75
N ALA A 288 -17.16 6.19 4.02
CA ALA A 288 -18.11 5.17 4.39
C ALA A 288 -18.93 5.57 5.62
N LEU A 289 -20.20 5.20 5.58
CA LEU A 289 -21.12 5.17 6.72
C LEU A 289 -21.42 3.71 7.02
N GLU A 290 -21.09 3.26 8.21
CA GLU A 290 -21.23 1.87 8.62
C GLU A 290 -22.12 1.75 9.84
N ASN A 291 -22.89 0.66 9.87
CA ASN A 291 -23.59 0.28 11.09
C ASN A 291 -23.21 -1.16 11.50
N HIS A 292 -23.26 -1.39 12.79
CA HIS A 292 -23.01 -2.70 13.38
C HIS A 292 -23.94 -2.92 14.57
N TYR A 293 -24.85 -3.86 14.42
CA TYR A 293 -25.76 -4.33 15.47
C TYR A 293 -25.49 -5.81 15.76
N GLU A 294 -25.98 -6.32 16.85
CA GLU A 294 -25.78 -7.72 17.27
C GLU A 294 -26.09 -8.75 16.17
N LYS A 295 -27.14 -8.51 15.39
CA LYS A 295 -27.62 -9.46 14.36
C LYS A 295 -27.52 -8.93 12.93
N THR A 296 -27.21 -7.66 12.75
CA THR A 296 -27.17 -7.05 11.42
C THR A 296 -26.04 -6.04 11.33
N SER A 297 -25.41 -5.99 10.18
CA SER A 297 -24.42 -4.97 9.86
C SER A 297 -24.61 -4.51 8.43
N GLY A 298 -24.20 -3.27 8.15
CA GLY A 298 -24.26 -2.72 6.81
C GLY A 298 -23.27 -1.57 6.62
N ALA A 299 -22.96 -1.28 5.37
CA ALA A 299 -22.13 -0.16 5.01
C ALA A 299 -22.61 0.48 3.71
N LEU A 300 -22.59 1.80 3.68
CA LEU A 300 -22.69 2.59 2.46
C LEU A 300 -21.35 3.25 2.23
N SER A 301 -20.67 2.92 1.13
CA SER A 301 -19.36 3.45 0.84
C SER A 301 -19.28 4.02 -0.57
N PHE A 302 -18.46 5.07 -0.68
CA PHE A 302 -18.07 5.69 -1.94
C PHE A 302 -16.56 5.74 -2.01
N PHE A 303 -16.01 5.50 -3.18
CA PHE A 303 -14.59 5.67 -3.43
C PHE A 303 -14.34 6.24 -4.82
N TYR A 304 -13.23 6.94 -4.96
CA TYR A 304 -12.79 7.51 -6.21
C TYR A 304 -11.29 7.34 -6.35
N ASN A 305 -10.88 6.59 -7.38
CA ASN A 305 -9.48 6.43 -7.77
C ASN A 305 -9.10 7.52 -8.77
N TRP A 306 -7.97 8.14 -8.57
CA TRP A 306 -7.46 9.20 -9.43
C TRP A 306 -5.95 9.10 -9.60
N GLY A 307 -5.41 9.75 -10.61
CA GLY A 307 -3.99 9.78 -10.84
C GLY A 307 -3.61 10.28 -12.22
N GLY A 308 -2.33 10.22 -12.49
CA GLY A 308 -1.76 10.53 -13.79
C GLY A 308 -0.46 9.75 -14.00
N HIS A 309 -0.29 9.23 -15.18
CA HIS A 309 0.90 8.51 -15.58
C HIS A 309 1.57 9.23 -16.73
N TRP A 310 2.83 9.51 -16.59
CA TRP A 310 3.71 9.84 -17.67
C TRP A 310 4.76 8.74 -17.76
N ILE A 311 4.86 8.10 -18.93
CA ILE A 311 5.67 6.93 -19.16
C ILE A 311 6.47 7.16 -20.43
N ASN A 312 7.79 6.97 -20.33
CA ASN A 312 8.67 6.79 -21.44
C ASN A 312 9.20 5.34 -21.36
N ASP A 313 8.74 4.50 -22.26
CA ASP A 313 9.17 3.09 -22.30
C ASP A 313 10.62 2.93 -22.72
N GLY A 314 11.25 4.05 -23.12
CA GLY A 314 12.60 4.04 -23.62
C GLY A 314 12.71 3.33 -24.95
N TYR A 315 13.92 3.19 -25.42
CA TYR A 315 14.21 2.51 -26.69
C TYR A 315 15.54 1.77 -26.60
N GLN A 316 15.75 0.83 -27.50
CA GLN A 316 17.03 0.18 -27.71
C GLN A 316 17.85 0.93 -28.76
N PRO A 317 19.17 0.77 -28.81
CA PRO A 317 19.98 1.39 -29.85
C PRO A 317 19.40 1.12 -31.24
N GLY A 318 19.13 2.18 -32.00
CA GLY A 318 18.49 2.13 -33.33
C GLY A 318 16.94 2.12 -33.31
N GLY A 319 16.30 2.17 -32.15
CA GLY A 319 14.86 2.33 -32.01
C GLY A 319 14.44 3.79 -31.77
N GLU A 320 13.15 3.99 -31.66
CA GLU A 320 12.53 5.30 -31.41
C GLU A 320 11.90 5.35 -29.98
N PRO A 321 11.95 6.51 -29.30
CA PRO A 321 11.32 6.65 -27.99
C PRO A 321 9.79 6.54 -28.08
N LEU A 322 9.19 5.80 -27.17
CA LEU A 322 7.74 5.69 -27.03
C LEU A 322 7.31 6.38 -25.74
N GLN A 323 6.69 7.53 -25.89
CA GLN A 323 6.20 8.32 -24.76
C GLN A 323 4.67 8.41 -24.80
N TYR A 324 4.03 8.27 -23.64
CA TYR A 324 2.59 8.42 -23.52
C TYR A 324 2.20 8.96 -22.13
N ARG A 325 1.01 9.54 -22.08
CA ARG A 325 0.45 10.13 -20.88
C ARG A 325 -1.04 9.80 -20.77
N PHE A 326 -1.49 9.42 -19.62
CA PHE A 326 -2.90 9.16 -19.31
C PHE A 326 -3.23 9.34 -17.82
#